data_23edf6f7192d6332103cd23152e00041
#
_entry.id   23edf6f7192d6332103cd23152e00041
#
_cell.length_a   1.000
_cell.length_b   1.000
_cell.length_c   1.000
_cell.angle_alpha   90.00
_cell.angle_beta   90.00
_cell.angle_gamma   90.00
#
_symmetry.space_group_name_H-M   'P 1'
#
loop_
_entity.id
_entity.type
_entity.pdbx_description
1 polymer ?
#
loop_
_entity_poly.entity_id
_entity_poly.type
_entity_poly.pdbx_seq_one_letter_code
_entity_poly.pdbx_strand_id
1 'polypeptide(L)'
;KDIERFGANGITVHPRPDERHIRYSDVEDLSSVLTTEFNVEGYPNKLFVDLVKKVRPTQVTLVPDPPGVLTSNAGWDTNENRGLLKEVLSDFKNEGIRTSVFVSTDLKFIEGAKYVGADRVELYTEPYANMYNENSQAAIKPFVEASFFAKELGLGLNAGHDLSLNNLNFFAQKIPY
;
A
#
# COMPACT_ATOMS: atom_id res chain seq x y z
N LYS A 1 -8.97 -18.41 -0.51
CA LYS A 1 -8.62 -19.75 0.04
C LYS A 1 -7.57 -20.46 -0.79
N ASP A 2 -7.69 -20.56 -2.12
CA ASP A 2 -6.68 -21.28 -2.91
C ASP A 2 -5.31 -20.58 -2.90
N ILE A 3 -5.28 -19.26 -2.97
CA ILE A 3 -4.05 -18.46 -2.85
C ILE A 3 -3.35 -18.71 -1.49
N GLU A 4 -4.11 -18.75 -0.39
CA GLU A 4 -3.58 -19.09 0.94
C GLU A 4 -3.05 -20.54 0.97
N ARG A 5 -3.77 -21.49 0.34
CA ARG A 5 -3.31 -22.90 0.21
C ARG A 5 -2.01 -23.00 -0.60
N PHE A 6 -1.76 -22.08 -1.52
CA PHE A 6 -0.50 -21.97 -2.27
C PHE A 6 0.62 -21.27 -1.49
N GLY A 7 0.36 -20.85 -0.25
CA GLY A 7 1.38 -20.33 0.65
C GLY A 7 1.43 -18.80 0.76
N ALA A 8 0.43 -18.08 0.28
CA ALA A 8 0.36 -16.64 0.51
C ALA A 8 0.16 -16.34 2.01
N ASN A 9 0.95 -15.41 2.53
CA ASN A 9 0.88 -14.97 3.93
C ASN A 9 -0.06 -13.78 4.14
N GLY A 10 -0.63 -13.24 3.06
CA GLY A 10 -1.60 -12.15 3.08
C GLY A 10 -2.31 -11.99 1.75
N ILE A 11 -3.45 -11.33 1.81
CA ILE A 11 -4.29 -10.99 0.66
C ILE A 11 -4.50 -9.48 0.67
N THR A 12 -4.22 -8.85 -0.46
CA THR A 12 -4.50 -7.43 -0.68
C THR A 12 -5.63 -7.27 -1.68
N VAL A 13 -6.58 -6.41 -1.37
CA VAL A 13 -7.67 -6.02 -2.27
C VAL A 13 -7.84 -4.51 -2.31
N HIS A 14 -8.22 -3.97 -3.48
CA HIS A 14 -8.47 -2.55 -3.68
C HIS A 14 -9.91 -2.34 -4.19
N PRO A 15 -10.91 -2.23 -3.30
CA PRO A 15 -12.26 -1.87 -3.70
C PRO A 15 -12.30 -0.41 -4.15
N ARG A 16 -12.24 -0.21 -5.45
CA ARG A 16 -12.32 1.14 -6.01
C ARG A 16 -13.74 1.72 -5.83
N PRO A 17 -13.90 3.06 -5.85
CA PRO A 17 -15.22 3.66 -5.68
C PRO A 17 -16.27 3.23 -6.71
N ASP A 18 -15.85 2.78 -7.90
CA ASP A 18 -16.71 2.25 -8.95
C ASP A 18 -16.93 0.72 -8.89
N GLU A 19 -16.35 0.05 -7.93
CA GLU A 19 -16.46 -1.40 -7.65
C GLU A 19 -16.15 -2.31 -8.86
N ARG A 20 -15.33 -1.86 -9.82
CA ARG A 20 -15.09 -2.55 -11.10
C ARG A 20 -14.36 -3.88 -11.01
N HIS A 21 -13.58 -4.14 -9.95
CA HIS A 21 -12.81 -5.37 -9.76
C HIS A 21 -13.19 -6.10 -8.49
N ILE A 22 -13.25 -5.37 -7.38
CA ILE A 22 -13.66 -5.84 -6.06
C ILE A 22 -14.75 -4.92 -5.56
N ARG A 23 -15.89 -5.48 -5.15
CA ARG A 23 -17.00 -4.75 -4.55
C ARG A 23 -16.80 -4.59 -3.05
N TYR A 24 -17.46 -3.64 -2.43
CA TYR A 24 -17.43 -3.47 -0.99
C TYR A 24 -17.99 -4.70 -0.27
N SER A 25 -19.04 -5.34 -0.82
CA SER A 25 -19.55 -6.61 -0.31
C SER A 25 -18.53 -7.75 -0.37
N ASP A 26 -17.69 -7.79 -1.42
CA ASP A 26 -16.66 -8.82 -1.54
C ASP A 26 -15.57 -8.67 -0.44
N VAL A 27 -15.28 -7.43 -0.02
CA VAL A 27 -14.36 -7.17 1.10
C VAL A 27 -14.93 -7.71 2.41
N GLU A 28 -16.22 -7.53 2.66
CA GLU A 28 -16.91 -8.07 3.83
C GLU A 28 -16.89 -9.61 3.82
N ASP A 29 -17.20 -10.22 2.68
CA ASP A 29 -17.19 -11.68 2.53
C ASP A 29 -15.78 -12.25 2.73
N LEU A 30 -14.75 -11.62 2.15
CA LEU A 30 -13.35 -12.02 2.30
C LEU A 30 -12.89 -11.97 3.76
N SER A 31 -13.26 -10.92 4.49
CA SER A 31 -12.85 -10.77 5.90
C SER A 31 -13.30 -11.93 6.79
N SER A 32 -14.42 -12.58 6.44
CA SER A 32 -14.97 -13.72 7.20
C SER A 32 -14.30 -15.06 6.90
N VAL A 33 -13.57 -15.18 5.79
CA VAL A 33 -13.03 -16.46 5.29
C VAL A 33 -11.50 -16.50 5.18
N LEU A 34 -10.83 -15.36 5.26
CA LEU A 34 -9.36 -15.29 5.24
C LEU A 34 -8.79 -15.66 6.60
N THR A 35 -7.68 -16.37 6.59
CA THR A 35 -6.93 -16.81 7.78
C THR A 35 -5.54 -16.21 7.89
N THR A 36 -5.10 -15.51 6.83
CA THR A 36 -3.83 -14.81 6.72
C THR A 36 -4.03 -13.30 6.87
N GLU A 37 -2.96 -12.51 6.72
CA GLU A 37 -3.07 -11.05 6.77
C GLU A 37 -4.01 -10.53 5.68
N PHE A 38 -4.92 -9.64 6.04
CA PHE A 38 -5.82 -8.98 5.12
C PHE A 38 -5.48 -7.49 5.03
N ASN A 39 -5.10 -7.03 3.84
CA ASN A 39 -4.84 -5.62 3.53
C ASN A 39 -5.94 -5.09 2.60
N VAL A 40 -6.55 -3.99 2.97
CA VAL A 40 -7.56 -3.30 2.15
C VAL A 40 -7.00 -1.94 1.73
N GLU A 41 -6.92 -1.72 0.42
CA GLU A 41 -6.41 -0.47 -0.15
C GLU A 41 -7.56 0.43 -0.60
N GLY A 42 -7.38 1.73 -0.49
CA GLY A 42 -8.35 2.67 -1.05
C GLY A 42 -8.11 4.13 -0.72
N TYR A 43 -8.87 4.98 -1.42
CA TYR A 43 -8.94 6.41 -1.15
C TYR A 43 -9.81 6.66 0.09
N PRO A 44 -9.40 7.49 1.04
CA PRO A 44 -10.08 7.67 2.32
C PRO A 44 -11.35 8.55 2.22
N ASN A 45 -12.27 8.19 1.33
CA ASN A 45 -13.61 8.75 1.36
C ASN A 45 -14.45 8.10 2.48
N LYS A 46 -15.58 8.70 2.80
CA LYS A 46 -16.44 8.22 3.90
C LYS A 46 -16.85 6.75 3.76
N LEU A 47 -17.22 6.31 2.56
CA LEU A 47 -17.66 4.92 2.34
C LEU A 47 -16.53 3.92 2.59
N PHE A 48 -15.33 4.24 2.14
CA PHE A 48 -14.14 3.43 2.39
C PHE A 48 -13.77 3.38 3.87
N VAL A 49 -13.78 4.52 4.54
CA VAL A 49 -13.48 4.59 5.99
C VAL A 49 -14.50 3.77 6.79
N ASP A 50 -15.77 3.89 6.47
CA ASP A 50 -16.84 3.11 7.13
C ASP A 50 -16.67 1.60 6.88
N LEU A 51 -16.32 1.18 5.65
CA LEU A 51 -16.03 -0.20 5.30
C LEU A 51 -14.87 -0.75 6.12
N VAL A 52 -13.73 -0.05 6.15
CA VAL A 52 -12.52 -0.47 6.87
C VAL A 52 -12.80 -0.62 8.37
N LYS A 53 -13.51 0.33 8.97
CA LYS A 53 -13.91 0.25 10.39
C LYS A 53 -14.85 -0.93 10.67
N LYS A 54 -15.73 -1.27 9.73
CA LYS A 54 -16.64 -2.42 9.83
C LYS A 54 -15.89 -3.75 9.74
N VAL A 55 -15.00 -3.88 8.75
CA VAL A 55 -14.28 -5.11 8.41
C VAL A 55 -13.10 -5.36 9.35
N ARG A 56 -12.45 -4.30 9.84
CA ARG A 56 -11.24 -4.36 10.67
C ARG A 56 -10.15 -5.27 10.10
N PRO A 57 -9.65 -4.96 8.90
CA PRO A 57 -8.59 -5.76 8.28
C PRO A 57 -7.30 -5.68 9.13
N THR A 58 -6.37 -6.59 8.90
CA THR A 58 -5.05 -6.55 9.55
C THR A 58 -4.31 -5.26 9.21
N GLN A 59 -4.46 -4.78 7.97
CA GLN A 59 -3.85 -3.55 7.48
C GLN A 59 -4.79 -2.80 6.55
N VAL A 60 -4.65 -1.49 6.52
CA VAL A 60 -5.21 -0.60 5.50
C VAL A 60 -4.08 0.16 4.81
N THR A 61 -4.10 0.22 3.48
CA THR A 61 -3.19 1.07 2.69
C THR A 61 -3.97 2.21 2.05
N LEU A 62 -3.62 3.45 2.41
CA LEU A 62 -4.24 4.63 1.80
C LEU A 62 -3.58 4.96 0.46
N VAL A 63 -4.39 5.04 -0.60
CA VAL A 63 -3.96 5.42 -1.96
C VAL A 63 -4.60 6.75 -2.39
N PRO A 64 -3.91 7.60 -3.19
CA PRO A 64 -4.39 8.93 -3.54
C PRO A 64 -5.36 8.95 -4.75
N ASP A 65 -6.08 7.87 -4.99
CA ASP A 65 -6.94 7.71 -6.16
C ASP A 65 -8.38 8.16 -5.87
N PRO A 66 -8.76 9.44 -6.09
CA PRO A 66 -10.14 9.86 -5.93
C PRO A 66 -11.05 9.17 -6.96
N PRO A 67 -12.38 9.22 -6.77
CA PRO A 67 -13.32 8.67 -7.73
C PRO A 67 -13.06 9.16 -9.16
N GLY A 68 -13.04 8.24 -10.14
CA GLY A 68 -12.85 8.54 -11.56
C GLY A 68 -11.42 8.35 -12.08
N VAL A 69 -10.44 8.06 -11.24
CA VAL A 69 -9.07 7.71 -11.68
C VAL A 69 -9.03 6.26 -12.16
N LEU A 70 -8.44 6.01 -13.33
CA LEU A 70 -8.40 4.67 -13.94
C LEU A 70 -7.38 3.75 -13.27
N THR A 71 -6.20 4.26 -12.96
CA THR A 71 -5.11 3.52 -12.27
C THR A 71 -4.38 4.45 -11.32
N SER A 72 -3.77 3.87 -10.28
CA SER A 72 -2.85 4.62 -9.43
C SER A 72 -1.62 5.01 -10.25
N ASN A 73 -1.42 6.30 -10.47
CA ASN A 73 -0.31 6.84 -11.27
C ASN A 73 0.66 7.71 -10.46
N ALA A 74 0.42 7.83 -9.18
CA ALA A 74 1.28 8.57 -8.25
C ALA A 74 1.04 8.09 -6.81
N GLY A 75 2.05 8.26 -5.95
CA GLY A 75 1.90 8.15 -4.50
C GLY A 75 1.35 9.44 -3.89
N TRP A 76 0.98 9.40 -2.61
CA TRP A 76 0.57 10.59 -1.87
C TRP A 76 1.68 11.65 -1.80
N ASP A 77 1.31 12.91 -2.03
CA ASP A 77 2.04 14.02 -1.42
C ASP A 77 1.62 14.11 0.05
N THR A 78 2.42 13.48 0.91
CA THR A 78 2.15 13.38 2.35
C THR A 78 2.29 14.71 3.08
N ASN A 79 2.93 15.71 2.47
CA ASN A 79 3.09 17.04 3.02
C ASN A 79 1.85 17.92 2.75
N GLU A 80 1.35 17.91 1.51
CA GLU A 80 0.14 18.63 1.15
C GLU A 80 -1.11 18.03 1.80
N ASN A 81 -1.17 16.70 1.92
CA ASN A 81 -2.31 15.97 2.47
C ASN A 81 -2.18 15.63 3.97
N ARG A 82 -1.25 16.29 4.69
CA ARG A 82 -0.89 16.00 6.08
C ARG A 82 -2.08 15.95 7.03
N GLY A 83 -3.01 16.90 6.93
CA GLY A 83 -4.18 16.98 7.80
C GLY A 83 -5.09 15.75 7.63
N LEU A 84 -5.49 15.48 6.40
CA LEU A 84 -6.35 14.32 6.06
C LEU A 84 -5.71 12.99 6.48
N LEU A 85 -4.46 12.78 6.09
CA LEU A 85 -3.77 11.52 6.38
C LEU A 85 -3.63 11.30 7.89
N LYS A 86 -3.22 12.32 8.64
CA LYS A 86 -3.08 12.22 10.09
C LYS A 86 -4.38 11.86 10.79
N GLU A 87 -5.49 12.51 10.40
CA GLU A 87 -6.81 12.24 10.95
C GLU A 87 -7.23 10.78 10.69
N VAL A 88 -7.23 10.37 9.42
CA VAL A 88 -7.71 9.04 9.03
C VAL A 88 -6.82 7.93 9.58
N LEU A 89 -5.50 8.10 9.55
CA LEU A 89 -4.58 7.10 10.12
C LEU A 89 -4.76 6.95 11.63
N SER A 90 -4.96 8.07 12.35
CA SER A 90 -5.25 8.04 13.79
C SER A 90 -6.53 7.27 14.08
N ASP A 91 -7.57 7.49 13.28
CA ASP A 91 -8.86 6.79 13.41
C ASP A 91 -8.68 5.27 13.25
N PHE A 92 -7.97 4.83 12.23
CA PHE A 92 -7.73 3.40 12.00
C PHE A 92 -6.86 2.77 13.10
N LYS A 93 -5.86 3.48 13.58
CA LYS A 93 -5.03 3.02 14.71
C LYS A 93 -5.82 2.84 16.00
N ASN A 94 -6.79 3.72 16.28
CA ASN A 94 -7.68 3.59 17.44
C ASN A 94 -8.56 2.32 17.36
N GLU A 95 -8.80 1.82 16.13
CA GLU A 95 -9.49 0.53 15.90
C GLU A 95 -8.52 -0.68 15.88
N GLY A 96 -7.22 -0.46 16.15
CA GLY A 96 -6.21 -1.52 16.15
C GLY A 96 -5.76 -1.97 14.76
N ILE A 97 -6.04 -1.19 13.72
CA ILE A 97 -5.69 -1.51 12.34
C ILE A 97 -4.30 -0.95 12.02
N ARG A 98 -3.40 -1.78 11.49
CA ARG A 98 -2.09 -1.36 10.99
C ARG A 98 -2.27 -0.47 9.77
N THR A 99 -1.52 0.63 9.71
CA THR A 99 -1.69 1.65 8.66
C THR A 99 -0.51 1.70 7.70
N SER A 100 -0.79 1.84 6.41
CA SER A 100 0.18 2.00 5.33
C SER A 100 -0.23 3.17 4.42
N VAL A 101 0.75 3.86 3.85
CA VAL A 101 0.54 4.97 2.91
C VAL A 101 1.29 4.69 1.62
N PHE A 102 0.58 4.75 0.49
CA PHE A 102 1.14 4.57 -0.83
C PHE A 102 1.92 5.82 -1.26
N VAL A 103 3.24 5.68 -1.50
CA VAL A 103 4.15 6.81 -1.79
C VAL A 103 5.11 6.47 -2.93
N SER A 104 5.66 7.51 -3.57
CA SER A 104 6.81 7.35 -4.46
C SER A 104 8.10 7.11 -3.67
N THR A 105 9.22 6.93 -4.37
CA THR A 105 10.56 6.82 -3.76
C THR A 105 11.15 8.16 -3.31
N ASP A 106 10.42 9.27 -3.42
CA ASP A 106 10.86 10.58 -2.92
C ASP A 106 10.91 10.56 -1.38
N LEU A 107 12.10 10.75 -0.82
CA LEU A 107 12.36 10.65 0.61
C LEU A 107 11.52 11.62 1.44
N LYS A 108 11.18 12.80 0.90
CA LYS A 108 10.32 13.77 1.59
C LYS A 108 8.90 13.24 1.84
N PHE A 109 8.38 12.37 0.96
CA PHE A 109 7.05 11.78 1.13
C PHE A 109 7.09 10.59 2.11
N ILE A 110 8.21 9.87 2.16
CA ILE A 110 8.44 8.81 3.16
C ILE A 110 8.57 9.43 4.56
N GLU A 111 9.31 10.53 4.71
CA GLU A 111 9.40 11.28 5.95
C GLU A 111 8.03 11.83 6.37
N GLY A 112 7.27 12.38 5.41
CA GLY A 112 5.91 12.85 5.64
C GLY A 112 4.96 11.73 6.09
N ALA A 113 5.10 10.52 5.56
CA ALA A 113 4.33 9.34 6.01
C ALA A 113 4.62 9.01 7.48
N LYS A 114 5.89 9.07 7.90
CA LYS A 114 6.26 8.95 9.32
C LYS A 114 5.64 10.04 10.17
N TYR A 115 5.69 11.29 9.70
CA TYR A 115 5.13 12.43 10.45
C TYR A 115 3.62 12.31 10.66
N VAL A 116 2.86 11.84 9.67
CA VAL A 116 1.41 11.64 9.81
C VAL A 116 1.06 10.39 10.61
N GLY A 117 2.05 9.62 11.03
CA GLY A 117 1.90 8.49 11.94
C GLY A 117 1.63 7.16 11.26
N ALA A 118 1.99 6.97 9.99
CA ALA A 118 1.91 5.67 9.35
C ALA A 118 2.81 4.63 10.04
N ASP A 119 2.40 3.37 10.02
CA ASP A 119 3.22 2.24 10.49
C ASP A 119 4.11 1.72 9.36
N ARG A 120 3.64 1.84 8.12
CA ARG A 120 4.30 1.35 6.91
C ARG A 120 4.17 2.34 5.78
N VAL A 121 5.00 2.19 4.77
CA VAL A 121 4.80 2.78 3.43
C VAL A 121 4.73 1.67 2.40
N GLU A 122 3.93 1.89 1.36
CA GLU A 122 3.94 1.08 0.15
C GLU A 122 4.56 1.87 -0.99
N LEU A 123 5.62 1.34 -1.58
CA LEU A 123 6.33 2.02 -2.67
C LEU A 123 5.61 1.79 -4.00
N TYR A 124 5.38 2.88 -4.74
CA TYR A 124 4.87 2.86 -6.11
C TYR A 124 5.93 2.30 -7.06
N THR A 125 5.76 1.06 -7.49
CA THR A 125 6.79 0.29 -8.19
C THR A 125 6.67 0.28 -9.72
N GLU A 126 5.69 0.97 -10.33
CA GLU A 126 5.57 1.07 -11.78
C GLU A 126 6.84 1.64 -12.46
N PRO A 127 7.50 2.71 -11.95
CA PRO A 127 8.74 3.21 -12.55
C PRO A 127 9.86 2.17 -12.58
N TYR A 128 9.93 1.31 -11.55
CA TYR A 128 10.84 0.18 -11.54
C TYR A 128 10.47 -0.84 -12.62
N ALA A 129 9.21 -1.25 -12.69
CA ALA A 129 8.73 -2.24 -13.64
C ALA A 129 8.95 -1.80 -15.10
N ASN A 130 8.68 -0.53 -15.40
CA ASN A 130 8.86 0.04 -16.74
C ASN A 130 10.33 0.06 -17.19
N MET A 131 11.24 0.38 -16.29
CA MET A 131 12.68 0.46 -16.58
C MET A 131 13.40 -0.89 -16.47
N TYR A 132 12.79 -1.89 -15.82
CA TYR A 132 13.45 -3.13 -15.42
C TYR A 132 14.15 -3.85 -16.58
N ASN A 133 13.47 -4.01 -17.72
CA ASN A 133 14.01 -4.72 -18.86
C ASN A 133 15.14 -3.97 -19.59
N GLU A 134 15.17 -2.65 -19.48
CA GLU A 134 16.22 -1.81 -20.10
C GLU A 134 17.46 -1.76 -19.20
N ASN A 135 17.28 -1.47 -17.92
CA ASN A 135 18.37 -1.38 -16.95
C ASN A 135 17.88 -1.63 -15.51
N SER A 136 17.85 -2.89 -15.12
CA SER A 136 17.39 -3.31 -13.79
C SER A 136 18.18 -2.70 -12.63
N GLN A 137 19.49 -2.46 -12.81
CA GLN A 137 20.33 -1.85 -11.77
C GLN A 137 20.02 -0.37 -11.58
N ALA A 138 19.76 0.37 -12.64
CA ALA A 138 19.32 1.76 -12.54
C ALA A 138 17.89 1.84 -11.98
N ALA A 139 17.00 0.96 -12.44
CA ALA A 139 15.61 0.90 -12.01
C ALA A 139 15.46 0.69 -10.50
N ILE A 140 16.27 -0.19 -9.90
CA ILE A 140 16.15 -0.53 -8.47
C ILE A 140 16.76 0.50 -7.52
N LYS A 141 17.71 1.32 -7.98
CA LYS A 141 18.51 2.21 -7.12
C LYS A 141 17.65 3.15 -6.25
N PRO A 142 16.62 3.87 -6.77
CA PRO A 142 15.78 4.74 -5.94
C PRO A 142 15.00 3.95 -4.87
N PHE A 143 14.63 2.71 -5.16
CA PHE A 143 13.88 1.86 -4.24
C PHE A 143 14.76 1.34 -3.09
N VAL A 144 16.01 1.02 -3.38
CA VAL A 144 17.00 0.66 -2.33
C VAL A 144 17.20 1.84 -1.38
N GLU A 145 17.42 3.04 -1.91
CA GLU A 145 17.59 4.26 -1.10
C GLU A 145 16.34 4.54 -0.25
N ALA A 146 15.16 4.51 -0.84
CA ALA A 146 13.88 4.69 -0.17
C ALA A 146 13.66 3.63 0.93
N SER A 147 14.04 2.38 0.68
CA SER A 147 13.86 1.30 1.66
C SER A 147 14.77 1.45 2.88
N PHE A 148 16.02 1.85 2.70
CA PHE A 148 16.93 2.15 3.81
C PHE A 148 16.40 3.33 4.63
N PHE A 149 15.96 4.39 3.98
CA PHE A 149 15.40 5.56 4.66
C PHE A 149 14.13 5.23 5.45
N ALA A 150 13.20 4.48 4.86
CA ALA A 150 12.01 4.01 5.57
C ALA A 150 12.39 3.20 6.82
N LYS A 151 13.39 2.31 6.71
CA LYS A 151 13.89 1.52 7.83
C LYS A 151 14.50 2.39 8.94
N GLU A 152 15.30 3.39 8.60
CA GLU A 152 15.86 4.35 9.57
C GLU A 152 14.78 5.10 10.34
N LEU A 153 13.67 5.43 9.67
CA LEU A 153 12.49 6.05 10.29
C LEU A 153 11.64 5.07 11.10
N GLY A 154 11.97 3.77 11.10
CA GLY A 154 11.19 2.73 11.76
C GLY A 154 9.83 2.49 11.10
N LEU A 155 9.72 2.74 9.78
CA LEU A 155 8.56 2.37 8.96
C LEU A 155 8.73 0.97 8.40
N GLY A 156 7.67 0.16 8.41
CA GLY A 156 7.60 -1.06 7.61
C GLY A 156 7.51 -0.73 6.11
N LEU A 157 7.82 -1.71 5.26
CA LEU A 157 7.81 -1.54 3.81
C LEU A 157 6.87 -2.53 3.15
N ASN A 158 6.09 -2.05 2.18
CA ASN A 158 5.31 -2.84 1.24
C ASN A 158 5.70 -2.43 -0.18
N ALA A 159 5.51 -3.34 -1.13
CA ALA A 159 5.63 -3.09 -2.56
C ALA A 159 4.79 -4.13 -3.31
N GLY A 160 4.10 -3.71 -4.36
CA GLY A 160 3.21 -4.64 -5.09
C GLY A 160 2.87 -4.20 -6.50
N HIS A 161 2.63 -2.93 -6.72
CA HIS A 161 2.18 -2.38 -7.99
C HIS A 161 3.13 -2.73 -9.15
N ASP A 162 2.63 -3.39 -10.20
CA ASP A 162 3.39 -3.83 -11.39
C ASP A 162 4.56 -4.82 -11.14
N LEU A 163 4.67 -5.37 -9.93
CA LEU A 163 5.58 -6.48 -9.69
C LEU A 163 5.02 -7.77 -10.29
N SER A 164 5.88 -8.54 -10.93
CA SER A 164 5.54 -9.77 -11.65
C SER A 164 6.59 -10.85 -11.41
N LEU A 165 6.32 -12.06 -11.88
CA LEU A 165 7.29 -13.17 -11.81
C LEU A 165 8.64 -12.84 -12.47
N ASN A 166 8.67 -11.91 -13.42
CA ASN A 166 9.90 -11.54 -14.13
C ASN A 166 10.79 -10.57 -13.32
N ASN A 167 10.20 -9.67 -12.54
CA ASN A 167 10.93 -8.59 -11.88
C ASN A 167 10.95 -8.68 -10.34
N LEU A 168 10.03 -9.42 -9.74
CA LEU A 168 9.88 -9.52 -8.28
C LEU A 168 11.11 -10.09 -7.59
N ASN A 169 11.69 -11.18 -8.13
CA ASN A 169 12.84 -11.82 -7.49
C ASN A 169 14.04 -10.87 -7.35
N PHE A 170 14.34 -10.13 -8.41
CA PHE A 170 15.42 -9.14 -8.37
C PHE A 170 15.11 -8.00 -7.38
N PHE A 171 13.86 -7.51 -7.35
CA PHE A 171 13.42 -6.50 -6.39
C PHE A 171 13.62 -6.99 -4.96
N ALA A 172 13.10 -8.16 -4.62
CA ALA A 172 13.18 -8.73 -3.27
C ALA A 172 14.61 -8.98 -2.79
N GLN A 173 15.54 -9.36 -3.69
CA GLN A 173 16.96 -9.56 -3.35
C GLN A 173 17.71 -8.26 -3.06
N LYS A 174 17.26 -7.12 -3.58
CA LYS A 174 17.92 -5.82 -3.43
C LYS A 174 17.35 -4.97 -2.30
N ILE A 175 16.13 -5.21 -1.90
CA ILE A 175 15.48 -4.47 -0.81
C ILE A 175 15.79 -5.14 0.52
N PRO A 176 16.41 -4.44 1.48
CA PRO A 176 16.92 -5.02 2.74
C PRO A 176 15.82 -5.13 3.81
N TYR A 177 14.83 -5.93 3.58
CA TYR A 177 13.76 -6.20 4.56
C TYR A 177 13.54 -7.68 4.77
#